data_d1064fd0fa77728dc4a469fee0645805
#
_entry.id   d1064fd0fa77728dc4a469fee0645805
#
_cell.length_a   1.000
_cell.length_b   1.000
_cell.length_c   1.000
_cell.angle_alpha   90.00
_cell.angle_beta   90.00
_cell.angle_gamma   90.00
#
_symmetry.space_group_name_H-M   'P 1'
#
loop_
_entity.id
_entity.type
_entity.pdbx_description
1 polymer ?
#
loop_
_entity_poly.entity_id
_entity_poly.type
_entity_poly.pdbx_seq_one_letter_code
_entity_poly.pdbx_strand_id
1 'polypeptide(L)'
;MSQSVYPVNRESTPVRESHLTKVLAVLLLLVAGALVFTVVQQRKSKGTYTSYDPRPVAQRPDKLGATEQTTIDVFEKYSGSVVHITSLASRRDRITMDVSEIPQGTGSGFVWDQDGHIVTNFHVVQEGDRATVTLKDGSTYPATIVGTAPDKDIAVLKIDAPPQKLLPLPVGQSSNLKVGQSVLAIGNPFGLDQTLTTGVISGLGREIKSVSGRPIQDVIQTDASINPGNSGGPLLDSAGRLIGINTAIYSPSGANAGIGFAVPVDTVNQIVPQLMKFGKITRPGLGISILADQIAQQNKIDGVVIVQVVPGGAADQAGIVGAKSSQSGVEIDDVIVGLEAAEVHHANDLYKALDTHKVGDVVDVAVENHGKRRTVKVTLQAVQ
;
A
#
# COMPACT_ATOMS: atom_id res chain seq x y z
N MET A 1 -84.85 -74.96 38.39
CA MET A 1 -84.04 -75.86 37.55
C MET A 1 -82.60 -75.35 37.57
N SER A 2 -81.86 -75.80 38.48
CA SER A 2 -80.79 -76.81 38.50
C SER A 2 -79.84 -76.79 37.34
N GLN A 3 -78.62 -76.40 37.62
CA GLN A 3 -77.42 -77.27 37.37
C GLN A 3 -76.17 -76.66 37.94
N SER A 4 -75.59 -77.40 38.89
CA SER A 4 -74.29 -77.25 39.49
C SER A 4 -73.16 -77.56 38.48
N VAL A 5 -72.07 -76.85 38.46
CA VAL A 5 -70.83 -77.27 37.87
C VAL A 5 -69.73 -77.16 38.91
N TYR A 6 -69.05 -78.27 39.17
CA TYR A 6 -67.96 -78.48 40.10
C TYR A 6 -66.64 -77.77 39.63
N PRO A 7 -65.76 -77.36 40.57
CA PRO A 7 -64.46 -76.84 40.24
C PRO A 7 -63.46 -77.98 40.02
N VAL A 8 -62.73 -77.90 38.87
CA VAL A 8 -61.61 -78.82 38.61
C VAL A 8 -60.35 -78.24 39.24
N ASN A 9 -59.87 -78.94 40.24
CA ASN A 9 -58.63 -78.68 40.94
C ASN A 9 -57.50 -79.19 40.00
N ARG A 10 -56.62 -78.27 39.41
CA ARG A 10 -55.39 -78.66 38.75
C ARG A 10 -54.26 -78.55 39.74
N GLU A 11 -53.81 -79.71 40.21
CA GLU A 11 -52.52 -79.82 40.91
C GLU A 11 -51.39 -79.44 39.95
N SER A 12 -50.62 -78.42 40.30
CA SER A 12 -49.40 -78.04 39.62
C SER A 12 -48.25 -78.96 40.06
N THR A 13 -47.83 -79.85 39.23
CA THR A 13 -46.56 -80.62 39.40
C THR A 13 -45.36 -79.70 39.45
N PRO A 14 -44.45 -79.83 40.43
CA PRO A 14 -43.24 -79.05 40.49
C PRO A 14 -42.30 -79.46 39.33
N VAL A 15 -42.00 -78.48 38.50
CA VAL A 15 -40.97 -78.65 37.40
C VAL A 15 -39.66 -78.90 38.13
N ARG A 16 -39.14 -80.11 38.06
CA ARG A 16 -37.81 -80.49 38.56
C ARG A 16 -36.76 -79.81 37.71
N GLU A 17 -36.18 -78.66 38.15
CA GLU A 17 -35.11 -78.00 37.49
C GLU A 17 -33.96 -78.94 37.25
N SER A 18 -33.59 -79.12 35.96
CA SER A 18 -32.51 -80.01 35.59
C SER A 18 -31.19 -79.40 36.02
N HIS A 19 -30.19 -80.21 36.39
CA HIS A 19 -28.86 -79.78 36.71
C HIS A 19 -28.26 -78.92 35.54
N LEU A 20 -28.74 -79.18 34.34
CA LEU A 20 -28.32 -78.42 33.11
C LEU A 20 -28.80 -76.97 33.18
N THR A 21 -29.99 -76.68 33.64
CA THR A 21 -30.56 -75.32 33.75
C THR A 21 -29.77 -74.48 34.78
N LYS A 22 -29.37 -75.12 35.90
CA LYS A 22 -28.50 -74.45 36.90
C LYS A 22 -27.12 -74.15 36.41
N VAL A 23 -26.51 -75.07 35.65
CA VAL A 23 -25.20 -74.90 35.03
C VAL A 23 -25.26 -73.78 33.97
N LEU A 24 -26.31 -73.76 33.13
CA LEU A 24 -26.48 -72.67 32.12
C LEU A 24 -26.67 -71.32 32.80
N ALA A 25 -27.45 -71.25 33.91
CA ALA A 25 -27.63 -69.98 34.62
C ALA A 25 -26.30 -69.43 35.22
N VAL A 26 -25.51 -70.33 35.80
CA VAL A 26 -24.16 -69.97 36.31
C VAL A 26 -23.24 -69.48 35.21
N LEU A 27 -23.21 -70.16 34.04
CA LEU A 27 -22.43 -69.77 32.88
C LEU A 27 -22.86 -68.38 32.35
N LEU A 28 -24.17 -68.13 32.31
CA LEU A 28 -24.72 -66.86 31.86
C LEU A 28 -24.36 -65.71 32.81
N LEU A 29 -24.35 -65.95 34.11
CA LEU A 29 -23.88 -65.01 35.12
C LEU A 29 -22.37 -64.71 35.00
N LEU A 30 -21.56 -65.75 34.74
CA LEU A 30 -20.14 -65.56 34.54
C LEU A 30 -19.84 -64.75 33.27
N VAL A 31 -20.54 -65.06 32.16
CA VAL A 31 -20.42 -64.27 30.90
C VAL A 31 -20.89 -62.84 31.11
N ALA A 32 -21.99 -62.65 31.78
CA ALA A 32 -22.49 -61.29 32.10
C ALA A 32 -21.52 -60.54 33.02
N GLY A 33 -20.93 -61.22 34.02
CA GLY A 33 -19.88 -60.65 34.88
C GLY A 33 -18.62 -60.26 34.11
N ALA A 34 -18.18 -61.16 33.20
CA ALA A 34 -17.03 -60.85 32.31
C ALA A 34 -17.30 -59.71 31.37
N LEU A 35 -18.53 -59.63 30.84
CA LEU A 35 -18.95 -58.49 29.96
C LEU A 35 -18.99 -57.16 30.71
N VAL A 36 -19.56 -57.17 31.93
CA VAL A 36 -19.54 -55.97 32.80
C VAL A 36 -18.12 -55.59 33.18
N PHE A 37 -17.26 -56.59 33.49
CA PHE A 37 -15.88 -56.32 33.81
C PHE A 37 -15.12 -55.73 32.63
N THR A 38 -15.31 -56.22 31.40
CA THR A 38 -14.71 -55.66 30.19
C THR A 38 -15.23 -54.29 29.88
N VAL A 39 -16.53 -54.00 30.04
CA VAL A 39 -17.10 -52.67 29.84
C VAL A 39 -16.58 -51.67 30.88
N VAL A 40 -16.46 -52.13 32.16
CA VAL A 40 -15.90 -51.25 33.22
C VAL A 40 -14.39 -51.01 32.97
N GLN A 41 -13.61 -52.00 32.52
CA GLN A 41 -12.22 -51.82 32.13
C GLN A 41 -12.07 -50.89 30.89
N GLN A 42 -12.93 -51.07 29.89
CA GLN A 42 -12.95 -50.16 28.73
C GLN A 42 -13.34 -48.72 29.10
N ARG A 43 -14.26 -48.52 30.07
CA ARG A 43 -14.62 -47.19 30.61
C ARG A 43 -13.47 -46.60 31.43
N LYS A 44 -12.75 -47.41 32.20
CA LYS A 44 -11.53 -46.94 32.92
C LYS A 44 -10.38 -46.62 32.00
N SER A 45 -10.19 -47.33 30.87
CA SER A 45 -9.16 -47.04 29.90
C SER A 45 -9.51 -45.86 28.97
N LYS A 46 -10.81 -45.46 28.85
CA LYS A 46 -11.23 -44.24 28.11
C LYS A 46 -11.26 -42.99 28.98
N GLY A 47 -10.92 -43.06 30.22
CA GLY A 47 -10.83 -41.95 31.16
C GLY A 47 -9.41 -41.40 31.31
N THR A 48 -8.63 -41.31 30.21
CA THR A 48 -7.54 -40.36 30.21
C THR A 48 -8.17 -39.00 29.96
N TYR A 49 -8.61 -38.36 31.04
CA TYR A 49 -8.83 -36.92 31.02
C TYR A 49 -7.52 -36.34 30.56
N THR A 50 -7.46 -35.81 29.32
CA THR A 50 -6.39 -34.94 28.90
C THR A 50 -6.31 -33.85 29.96
N SER A 51 -5.24 -33.84 30.72
CA SER A 51 -4.96 -32.74 31.65
C SER A 51 -5.13 -31.44 30.88
N TYR A 52 -6.03 -30.59 31.36
CA TYR A 52 -6.13 -29.22 30.82
C TYR A 52 -5.01 -28.32 31.34
N ASP A 53 -3.98 -28.91 31.91
CA ASP A 53 -2.82 -28.15 32.34
C ASP A 53 -2.12 -27.53 31.11
N PRO A 54 -1.70 -26.26 31.20
CA PRO A 54 -0.97 -25.61 30.12
C PRO A 54 0.24 -26.48 29.72
N ARG A 55 0.45 -26.64 28.42
CA ARG A 55 1.65 -27.37 27.95
C ARG A 55 2.89 -26.61 28.40
N PRO A 56 3.98 -27.29 28.73
CA PRO A 56 5.22 -26.64 29.04
C PRO A 56 5.68 -25.77 27.86
N VAL A 57 5.95 -24.50 28.15
CA VAL A 57 6.43 -23.54 27.15
C VAL A 57 7.93 -23.83 26.91
N ALA A 58 8.28 -24.03 25.66
CA ALA A 58 9.69 -24.13 25.27
C ALA A 58 10.39 -22.78 25.54
N GLN A 59 11.57 -22.85 26.13
CA GLN A 59 12.36 -21.63 26.36
C GLN A 59 12.80 -21.02 25.04
N ARG A 60 12.73 -19.69 24.96
CA ARG A 60 13.27 -18.94 23.82
C ARG A 60 14.79 -19.19 23.74
N PRO A 61 15.37 -19.31 22.54
CA PRO A 61 16.83 -19.36 22.40
C PRO A 61 17.49 -18.14 23.02
N ASP A 62 18.59 -18.31 23.72
CA ASP A 62 19.33 -17.21 24.35
C ASP A 62 19.88 -16.21 23.34
N LYS A 63 20.06 -16.64 22.07
CA LYS A 63 20.52 -15.78 20.97
C LYS A 63 19.62 -15.96 19.76
N LEU A 64 19.15 -14.83 19.22
CA LEU A 64 18.46 -14.76 17.95
C LEU A 64 19.46 -14.85 16.80
N GLY A 65 18.99 -15.25 15.62
CA GLY A 65 19.79 -15.18 14.39
C GLY A 65 20.17 -13.72 14.07
N ALA A 66 21.33 -13.52 13.44
CA ALA A 66 21.83 -12.16 13.17
C ALA A 66 20.83 -11.31 12.36
N THR A 67 20.17 -11.89 11.37
CA THR A 67 19.15 -11.20 10.57
C THR A 67 17.91 -10.83 11.39
N GLU A 68 17.47 -11.75 12.27
CA GLU A 68 16.33 -11.51 13.16
C GLU A 68 16.65 -10.37 14.15
N GLN A 69 17.82 -10.39 14.75
CA GLN A 69 18.27 -9.33 15.66
C GLN A 69 18.34 -7.98 14.94
N THR A 70 18.94 -7.93 13.74
CA THR A 70 19.01 -6.71 12.93
C THR A 70 17.61 -6.14 12.64
N THR A 71 16.65 -7.01 12.30
CA THR A 71 15.26 -6.59 12.01
C THR A 71 14.62 -5.97 13.25
N ILE A 72 14.79 -6.59 14.42
CA ILE A 72 14.29 -6.09 15.70
C ILE A 72 14.92 -4.74 16.03
N ASP A 73 16.25 -4.65 15.97
CA ASP A 73 17.00 -3.43 16.35
C ASP A 73 16.58 -2.24 15.47
N VAL A 74 16.43 -2.45 14.15
CA VAL A 74 15.98 -1.41 13.23
C VAL A 74 14.55 -0.97 13.54
N PHE A 75 13.64 -1.93 13.77
CA PHE A 75 12.26 -1.62 14.10
C PHE A 75 12.12 -0.88 15.43
N GLU A 76 12.76 -1.36 16.50
CA GLU A 76 12.73 -0.71 17.79
C GLU A 76 13.25 0.73 17.72
N LYS A 77 14.34 0.93 16.99
CA LYS A 77 15.00 2.24 16.86
C LYS A 77 14.19 3.24 16.04
N TYR A 78 13.58 2.81 14.93
CA TYR A 78 13.01 3.74 13.95
C TYR A 78 11.48 3.71 13.84
N SER A 79 10.79 2.78 14.50
CA SER A 79 9.32 2.76 14.49
C SER A 79 8.70 4.06 15.04
N GLY A 80 9.40 4.76 15.96
CA GLY A 80 8.98 6.07 16.46
C GLY A 80 9.02 7.20 15.44
N SER A 81 9.72 7.00 14.32
CA SER A 81 9.72 7.95 13.19
C SER A 81 8.47 7.84 12.32
N VAL A 82 7.74 6.73 12.41
CA VAL A 82 6.59 6.45 11.55
C VAL A 82 5.30 6.89 12.21
N VAL A 83 4.52 7.65 11.46
CA VAL A 83 3.29 8.28 11.94
C VAL A 83 2.08 7.76 11.17
N HIS A 84 0.91 7.85 11.81
CA HIS A 84 -0.38 7.64 11.15
C HIS A 84 -0.92 8.98 10.64
N ILE A 85 -1.50 8.97 9.45
CA ILE A 85 -2.11 10.14 8.83
C ILE A 85 -3.57 9.84 8.55
N THR A 86 -4.46 10.75 8.98
CA THR A 86 -5.87 10.74 8.61
C THR A 86 -6.18 12.01 7.82
N SER A 87 -6.65 11.82 6.60
CA SER A 87 -7.17 12.90 5.75
C SER A 87 -8.64 13.14 6.09
N LEU A 88 -9.03 14.40 6.25
CA LEU A 88 -10.35 14.82 6.69
C LEU A 88 -10.96 15.77 5.66
N ALA A 89 -12.22 15.50 5.25
CA ALA A 89 -13.01 16.44 4.47
C ALA A 89 -14.07 17.12 5.35
N SER A 90 -14.20 18.41 5.17
CA SER A 90 -15.22 19.21 5.85
C SER A 90 -16.56 19.07 5.12
N ARG A 91 -17.54 18.44 5.75
CA ARG A 91 -18.91 18.35 5.23
C ARG A 91 -19.82 19.29 5.99
N ARG A 92 -20.39 20.25 5.27
CA ARG A 92 -21.39 21.17 5.84
C ARG A 92 -22.78 20.58 5.64
N ASP A 93 -23.50 20.35 6.73
CA ASP A 93 -24.92 19.99 6.65
C ASP A 93 -25.69 21.24 6.16
N ARG A 94 -26.51 21.08 5.11
CA ARG A 94 -27.25 22.19 4.48
C ARG A 94 -28.44 22.67 5.33
N ILE A 95 -28.87 21.87 6.31
CA ILE A 95 -30.05 22.16 7.15
C ILE A 95 -29.59 22.73 8.48
N THR A 96 -28.67 22.09 9.19
CA THR A 96 -28.18 22.50 10.50
C THR A 96 -27.04 23.52 10.40
N MET A 97 -26.42 23.66 9.22
CA MET A 97 -25.22 24.49 8.98
C MET A 97 -24.00 24.02 9.80
N ASP A 98 -24.09 22.89 10.48
CA ASP A 98 -22.99 22.31 11.22
C ASP A 98 -21.91 21.79 10.25
N VAL A 99 -20.65 21.99 10.63
CA VAL A 99 -19.49 21.45 9.90
C VAL A 99 -19.01 20.22 10.64
N SER A 100 -19.12 19.06 10.00
CA SER A 100 -18.56 17.81 10.50
C SER A 100 -17.35 17.41 9.67
N GLU A 101 -16.30 16.96 10.33
CA GLU A 101 -15.11 16.39 9.69
C GLU A 101 -15.30 14.89 9.51
N ILE A 102 -15.19 14.42 8.27
CA ILE A 102 -15.34 12.99 7.91
C ILE A 102 -14.01 12.48 7.40
N PRO A 103 -13.47 11.38 7.97
CA PRO A 103 -12.28 10.72 7.43
C PRO A 103 -12.53 10.29 5.98
N GLN A 104 -11.62 10.66 5.06
CA GLN A 104 -11.67 10.30 3.64
C GLN A 104 -10.60 9.28 3.27
N GLY A 105 -9.45 9.32 3.94
CA GLY A 105 -8.36 8.42 3.70
C GLY A 105 -7.45 8.28 4.92
N THR A 106 -6.74 7.17 4.97
CA THR A 106 -5.73 6.91 6.00
C THR A 106 -4.47 6.36 5.35
N GLY A 107 -3.33 6.66 5.95
CA GLY A 107 -2.05 6.15 5.51
C GLY A 107 -0.97 6.37 6.55
N SER A 108 0.24 6.11 6.16
CA SER A 108 1.43 6.34 6.97
C SER A 108 2.21 7.55 6.45
N GLY A 109 3.09 8.04 7.29
CA GLY A 109 4.13 8.99 6.94
C GLY A 109 5.32 8.77 7.84
N PHE A 110 6.33 9.59 7.69
CA PHE A 110 7.49 9.58 8.58
C PHE A 110 8.02 10.99 8.83
N VAL A 111 8.63 11.14 9.99
CA VAL A 111 9.27 12.39 10.42
C VAL A 111 10.48 12.67 9.54
N TRP A 112 10.46 13.83 8.85
CA TRP A 112 11.56 14.27 8.01
C TRP A 112 12.62 15.03 8.79
N ASP A 113 12.18 15.94 9.67
CA ASP A 113 13.06 16.76 10.50
C ASP A 113 12.47 17.05 11.88
N GLN A 114 13.24 17.72 12.73
CA GLN A 114 12.80 18.13 14.07
C GLN A 114 11.94 19.39 14.09
N ASP A 115 11.77 20.04 12.93
CA ASP A 115 10.87 21.18 12.78
C ASP A 115 9.42 20.75 12.60
N GLY A 116 9.14 19.45 12.42
CA GLY A 116 7.80 18.87 12.31
C GLY A 116 7.33 18.67 10.88
N HIS A 117 8.23 18.58 9.91
CA HIS A 117 7.86 18.17 8.58
C HIS A 117 7.68 16.65 8.53
N ILE A 118 6.56 16.23 7.95
CA ILE A 118 6.18 14.84 7.77
C ILE A 118 6.10 14.57 6.27
N VAL A 119 6.76 13.53 5.81
CA VAL A 119 6.68 13.10 4.40
C VAL A 119 5.75 11.91 4.30
N THR A 120 4.91 11.92 3.25
CA THR A 120 3.95 10.87 2.94
C THR A 120 3.69 10.82 1.43
N ASN A 121 2.81 9.93 0.98
CA ASN A 121 2.31 9.95 -0.39
C ASN A 121 1.24 11.03 -0.59
N PHE A 122 1.18 11.57 -1.82
CA PHE A 122 0.16 12.55 -2.18
C PHE A 122 -1.25 11.93 -2.12
N HIS A 123 -1.43 10.71 -2.60
CA HIS A 123 -2.74 10.04 -2.60
C HIS A 123 -3.33 9.84 -1.18
N VAL A 124 -2.50 9.85 -0.12
CA VAL A 124 -2.97 9.76 1.27
C VAL A 124 -3.72 11.03 1.69
N VAL A 125 -3.38 12.18 1.10
CA VAL A 125 -3.91 13.50 1.51
C VAL A 125 -4.75 14.19 0.44
N GLN A 126 -4.87 13.62 -0.76
CA GLN A 126 -5.50 14.29 -1.93
C GLN A 126 -7.00 14.56 -1.77
N GLU A 127 -7.71 13.73 -0.99
CA GLU A 127 -9.18 13.79 -0.87
C GLU A 127 -9.66 14.65 0.31
N GLY A 128 -8.74 15.18 1.14
CA GLY A 128 -9.06 15.93 2.33
C GLY A 128 -8.67 17.41 2.23
N ASP A 129 -9.45 18.25 2.91
CA ASP A 129 -9.13 19.67 3.11
C ASP A 129 -8.15 19.87 4.27
N ARG A 130 -8.08 18.90 5.17
CA ARG A 130 -7.26 18.89 6.38
C ARG A 130 -6.69 17.51 6.62
N ALA A 131 -5.62 17.44 7.41
CA ALA A 131 -5.06 16.19 7.86
C ALA A 131 -4.74 16.25 9.35
N THR A 132 -4.71 15.09 9.99
CA THR A 132 -4.15 14.91 11.33
C THR A 132 -3.05 13.87 11.29
N VAL A 133 -2.04 14.08 12.13
CA VAL A 133 -0.89 13.17 12.28
C VAL A 133 -0.86 12.66 13.70
N THR A 134 -0.87 11.34 13.86
CA THR A 134 -0.74 10.66 15.17
C THR A 134 0.64 10.04 15.28
N LEU A 135 1.38 10.44 16.31
CA LEU A 135 2.70 9.92 16.62
C LEU A 135 2.61 8.56 17.34
N LYS A 136 3.75 7.88 17.51
CA LYS A 136 3.85 6.57 18.17
C LYS A 136 3.31 6.56 19.60
N ASP A 137 3.42 7.68 20.33
CA ASP A 137 2.91 7.81 21.71
C ASP A 137 1.40 8.07 21.78
N GLY A 138 0.68 8.03 20.65
CA GLY A 138 -0.75 8.31 20.54
C GLY A 138 -1.11 9.79 20.52
N SER A 139 -0.15 10.70 20.64
CA SER A 139 -0.43 12.14 20.52
C SER A 139 -0.77 12.51 19.07
N THR A 140 -1.88 13.25 18.91
CA THR A 140 -2.40 13.65 17.59
C THR A 140 -2.26 15.17 17.43
N TYR A 141 -1.80 15.58 16.25
CA TYR A 141 -1.57 16.96 15.88
C TYR A 141 -2.31 17.30 14.60
N PRO A 142 -2.96 18.48 14.50
CA PRO A 142 -3.41 19.01 13.22
C PRO A 142 -2.21 19.19 12.29
N ALA A 143 -2.39 18.86 11.02
CA ALA A 143 -1.35 18.97 10.02
C ALA A 143 -1.81 19.92 8.88
N THR A 144 -0.89 20.73 8.41
CA THR A 144 -1.07 21.58 7.23
C THR A 144 -0.25 21.03 6.07
N ILE A 145 -0.80 21.09 4.86
CA ILE A 145 -0.06 20.69 3.65
C ILE A 145 0.91 21.82 3.32
N VAL A 146 2.21 21.51 3.34
CA VAL A 146 3.29 22.44 2.97
C VAL A 146 3.48 22.46 1.47
N GLY A 147 3.41 21.28 0.83
CA GLY A 147 3.53 21.16 -0.60
C GLY A 147 3.26 19.76 -1.09
N THR A 148 2.95 19.65 -2.39
CA THR A 148 2.61 18.39 -3.04
C THR A 148 3.29 18.22 -4.38
N ALA A 149 3.55 16.97 -4.73
CA ALA A 149 4.09 16.53 -6.01
C ALA A 149 3.28 15.33 -6.54
N PRO A 150 2.09 15.56 -7.10
CA PRO A 150 1.19 14.50 -7.58
C PRO A 150 1.84 13.52 -8.55
N ASP A 151 2.72 14.03 -9.42
CA ASP A 151 3.42 13.21 -10.44
C ASP A 151 4.49 12.27 -9.88
N LYS A 152 4.90 12.48 -8.64
CA LYS A 152 5.85 11.60 -7.93
C LYS A 152 5.21 10.97 -6.71
N ASP A 153 3.91 11.23 -6.51
CA ASP A 153 3.12 10.73 -5.37
C ASP A 153 3.75 11.07 -4.01
N ILE A 154 4.23 12.32 -3.86
CA ILE A 154 4.86 12.82 -2.62
C ILE A 154 4.08 14.02 -2.10
N ALA A 155 3.90 14.08 -0.78
CA ALA A 155 3.40 15.24 -0.05
C ALA A 155 4.24 15.52 1.19
N VAL A 156 4.34 16.80 1.56
CA VAL A 156 4.96 17.27 2.79
C VAL A 156 3.90 17.95 3.63
N LEU A 157 3.75 17.48 4.86
CA LEU A 157 2.89 18.06 5.88
C LEU A 157 3.74 18.74 6.95
N LYS A 158 3.14 19.67 7.69
CA LYS A 158 3.73 20.33 8.85
C LYS A 158 2.84 20.14 10.06
N ILE A 159 3.42 19.72 11.18
CA ILE A 159 2.79 19.62 12.49
C ILE A 159 3.53 20.51 13.49
N ASP A 160 2.84 20.96 14.52
CA ASP A 160 3.41 21.69 15.64
C ASP A 160 3.53 20.74 16.85
N ALA A 161 4.55 19.88 16.81
CA ALA A 161 4.88 18.92 17.87
C ALA A 161 6.21 19.27 18.52
N PRO A 162 6.37 18.95 19.83
CA PRO A 162 7.66 19.17 20.50
C PRO A 162 8.80 18.42 19.79
N PRO A 163 9.97 19.05 19.52
CA PRO A 163 11.08 18.43 18.80
C PRO A 163 11.56 17.11 19.40
N GLN A 164 11.42 16.95 20.73
CA GLN A 164 11.82 15.73 21.46
C GLN A 164 10.97 14.50 21.09
N LYS A 165 9.77 14.70 20.54
CA LYS A 165 8.89 13.64 20.05
C LYS A 165 9.14 13.29 18.59
N LEU A 166 9.92 14.11 17.90
CA LEU A 166 10.20 13.98 16.48
C LEU A 166 11.53 13.28 16.27
N LEU A 167 11.49 12.08 15.71
CA LEU A 167 12.67 11.27 15.41
C LEU A 167 12.86 11.20 13.88
N PRO A 168 13.73 12.03 13.28
CA PRO A 168 14.00 11.97 11.85
C PRO A 168 14.69 10.66 11.44
N LEU A 169 14.34 10.14 10.27
CA LEU A 169 15.03 8.98 9.70
C LEU A 169 16.35 9.39 9.04
N PRO A 170 17.41 8.57 9.19
CA PRO A 170 18.62 8.79 8.41
C PRO A 170 18.34 8.54 6.93
N VAL A 171 18.63 9.51 6.09
CA VAL A 171 18.47 9.40 4.64
C VAL A 171 19.58 8.55 4.05
N GLY A 172 19.22 7.50 3.32
CA GLY A 172 20.13 6.63 2.60
C GLY A 172 20.37 7.10 1.17
N GLN A 173 20.62 6.15 0.27
CA GLN A 173 20.85 6.38 -1.16
C GLN A 173 20.18 5.27 -1.95
N SER A 174 19.47 5.61 -3.03
CA SER A 174 18.77 4.62 -3.87
C SER A 174 19.49 4.28 -5.18
N SER A 175 20.43 5.10 -5.62
CA SER A 175 21.17 4.90 -6.86
C SER A 175 22.16 3.73 -6.85
N ASN A 176 22.55 3.23 -5.67
CA ASN A 176 23.49 2.10 -5.54
C ASN A 176 22.85 0.81 -5.01
N LEU A 177 21.55 0.75 -4.93
CA LEU A 177 20.79 -0.42 -4.47
C LEU A 177 21.01 -1.64 -5.41
N LYS A 178 20.88 -2.84 -4.84
CA LYS A 178 21.01 -4.09 -5.58
C LYS A 178 19.82 -5.01 -5.30
N VAL A 179 19.36 -5.71 -6.32
CA VAL A 179 18.36 -6.79 -6.16
C VAL A 179 18.89 -7.83 -5.19
N GLY A 180 18.03 -8.28 -4.28
CA GLY A 180 18.37 -9.21 -3.19
C GLY A 180 18.77 -8.52 -1.87
N GLN A 181 18.96 -7.19 -1.83
CA GLN A 181 19.15 -6.49 -0.56
C GLN A 181 17.90 -6.57 0.31
N SER A 182 18.08 -6.86 1.61
CA SER A 182 16.99 -6.89 2.58
C SER A 182 16.40 -5.50 2.79
N VAL A 183 15.07 -5.44 2.91
CA VAL A 183 14.33 -4.22 3.18
C VAL A 183 13.30 -4.42 4.29
N LEU A 184 12.98 -3.34 4.97
CA LEU A 184 11.97 -3.25 6.01
C LEU A 184 10.99 -2.15 5.62
N ALA A 185 9.72 -2.50 5.44
CA ALA A 185 8.65 -1.53 5.24
C ALA A 185 7.89 -1.36 6.56
N ILE A 186 7.81 -0.13 7.05
CA ILE A 186 7.11 0.19 8.29
C ILE A 186 5.93 1.08 7.98
N GLY A 187 4.79 0.80 8.63
CA GLY A 187 3.58 1.60 8.54
C GLY A 187 2.86 1.70 9.87
N ASN A 188 1.86 2.59 9.94
CA ASN A 188 0.92 2.69 11.05
C ASN A 188 -0.51 2.79 10.50
N PRO A 189 -1.09 1.67 10.01
CA PRO A 189 -2.33 1.69 9.23
C PRO A 189 -3.56 2.16 10.03
N PHE A 190 -3.56 1.96 11.35
CA PHE A 190 -4.74 2.21 12.18
C PHE A 190 -4.50 3.24 13.29
N GLY A 191 -3.32 3.85 13.34
CA GLY A 191 -2.98 4.80 14.41
C GLY A 191 -2.83 4.17 15.81
N LEU A 192 -2.82 2.84 15.89
CA LEU A 192 -2.66 2.08 17.14
C LEU A 192 -1.19 1.75 17.37
N ASP A 193 -0.65 0.86 16.52
CA ASP A 193 0.73 0.41 16.59
C ASP A 193 1.36 0.36 15.19
N GLN A 194 2.68 0.49 15.14
CA GLN A 194 3.43 0.33 13.91
C GLN A 194 3.46 -1.13 13.49
N THR A 195 3.29 -1.36 12.19
CA THR A 195 3.42 -2.66 11.56
C THR A 195 4.71 -2.73 10.77
N LEU A 196 5.35 -3.89 10.81
CA LEU A 196 6.58 -4.19 10.08
C LEU A 196 6.31 -5.28 9.07
N THR A 197 6.75 -5.06 7.84
CA THR A 197 6.89 -6.12 6.84
C THR A 197 8.33 -6.15 6.32
N THR A 198 8.86 -7.33 6.09
CA THR A 198 10.22 -7.53 5.59
C THR A 198 10.21 -8.23 4.25
N GLY A 199 11.22 -7.97 3.47
CA GLY A 199 11.41 -8.59 2.16
C GLY A 199 12.78 -8.24 1.59
N VAL A 200 12.88 -8.31 0.27
CA VAL A 200 14.07 -7.92 -0.48
C VAL A 200 13.71 -6.95 -1.60
N ILE A 201 14.70 -6.28 -2.13
CA ILE A 201 14.57 -5.58 -3.40
C ILE A 201 14.43 -6.64 -4.49
N SER A 202 13.27 -6.68 -5.14
CA SER A 202 12.94 -7.66 -6.19
C SER A 202 13.27 -7.14 -7.60
N GLY A 203 13.34 -5.82 -7.78
CA GLY A 203 13.65 -5.18 -9.06
C GLY A 203 13.94 -3.69 -8.89
N LEU A 204 14.65 -3.13 -9.87
CA LEU A 204 15.00 -1.72 -9.95
C LEU A 204 14.72 -1.19 -11.35
N GLY A 205 14.67 0.15 -11.52
CA GLY A 205 14.42 0.80 -12.81
C GLY A 205 13.05 0.50 -13.40
N ARG A 206 12.05 0.20 -12.55
CA ARG A 206 10.66 0.02 -12.98
C ARG A 206 9.95 1.36 -13.08
N GLU A 207 8.85 1.37 -13.80
CA GLU A 207 7.99 2.54 -13.98
C GLU A 207 6.57 2.17 -13.55
N ILE A 208 5.92 3.06 -12.79
CA ILE A 208 4.51 2.95 -12.41
C ILE A 208 3.80 4.26 -12.73
N LYS A 209 2.47 4.22 -12.89
CA LYS A 209 1.68 5.44 -13.08
C LYS A 209 1.40 6.11 -11.74
N SER A 210 1.62 7.42 -11.69
CA SER A 210 1.19 8.26 -10.57
C SER A 210 -0.32 8.52 -10.63
N VAL A 211 -0.86 9.14 -9.59
CA VAL A 211 -2.26 9.60 -9.55
C VAL A 211 -2.57 10.67 -10.61
N SER A 212 -1.58 11.43 -11.06
CA SER A 212 -1.72 12.40 -12.15
C SER A 212 -1.68 11.76 -13.55
N GLY A 213 -1.41 10.45 -13.63
CA GLY A 213 -1.24 9.71 -14.88
C GLY A 213 0.18 9.77 -15.47
N ARG A 214 1.07 10.60 -14.90
CA ARG A 214 2.49 10.64 -15.28
C ARG A 214 3.27 9.46 -14.71
N PRO A 215 4.33 8.99 -15.36
CA PRO A 215 5.15 7.92 -14.85
C PRO A 215 6.01 8.36 -13.67
N ILE A 216 6.05 7.52 -12.63
CA ILE A 216 7.08 7.55 -11.61
C ILE A 216 8.15 6.57 -12.05
N GLN A 217 9.31 7.09 -12.37
CA GLN A 217 10.44 6.31 -12.88
C GLN A 217 11.30 5.76 -11.75
N ASP A 218 12.11 4.75 -12.09
CA ASP A 218 13.14 4.17 -11.23
C ASP A 218 12.62 3.61 -9.89
N VAL A 219 11.30 3.29 -9.81
CA VAL A 219 10.74 2.78 -8.56
C VAL A 219 11.43 1.48 -8.13
N ILE A 220 11.54 1.33 -6.81
CA ILE A 220 12.07 0.13 -6.16
C ILE A 220 10.92 -0.88 -6.07
N GLN A 221 11.09 -2.06 -6.66
CA GLN A 221 10.17 -3.18 -6.50
C GLN A 221 10.63 -4.04 -5.31
N THR A 222 9.68 -4.45 -4.46
CA THR A 222 9.93 -5.32 -3.30
C THR A 222 8.85 -6.37 -3.13
N ASP A 223 9.18 -7.50 -2.53
CA ASP A 223 8.23 -8.53 -2.06
C ASP A 223 7.81 -8.32 -0.59
N ALA A 224 8.40 -7.35 0.11
CA ALA A 224 7.84 -6.88 1.38
C ALA A 224 6.36 -6.50 1.17
N SER A 225 5.49 -6.96 2.07
CA SER A 225 4.05 -6.75 1.90
C SER A 225 3.69 -5.28 2.02
N ILE A 226 3.40 -4.64 0.89
CA ILE A 226 2.84 -3.29 0.84
C ILE A 226 1.32 -3.44 0.74
N ASN A 227 0.58 -2.79 1.64
CA ASN A 227 -0.87 -2.85 1.74
C ASN A 227 -1.42 -1.46 2.07
N PRO A 228 -2.73 -1.21 1.86
CA PRO A 228 -3.36 0.01 2.36
C PRO A 228 -3.04 0.22 3.84
N GLY A 229 -2.49 1.39 4.16
CA GLY A 229 -2.09 1.77 5.50
C GLY A 229 -0.57 1.82 5.74
N ASN A 230 0.28 1.07 5.01
CA ASN A 230 1.72 1.34 5.01
C ASN A 230 2.18 2.22 3.83
N SER A 231 1.29 2.58 2.90
CA SER A 231 1.52 3.61 1.89
C SER A 231 1.84 4.95 2.56
N GLY A 232 2.87 5.63 2.06
CA GLY A 232 3.45 6.84 2.64
C GLY A 232 4.46 6.58 3.74
N GLY A 233 4.52 5.36 4.30
CA GLY A 233 5.54 4.95 5.25
C GLY A 233 6.90 4.68 4.60
N PRO A 234 7.97 4.61 5.40
CA PRO A 234 9.32 4.42 4.89
C PRO A 234 9.59 2.97 4.45
N LEU A 235 10.40 2.83 3.41
CA LEU A 235 11.16 1.64 3.09
C LEU A 235 12.60 1.85 3.60
N LEU A 236 13.05 0.97 4.49
CA LEU A 236 14.39 1.06 5.11
C LEU A 236 15.28 -0.06 4.61
N ASP A 237 16.60 0.17 4.62
CA ASP A 237 17.59 -0.89 4.47
C ASP A 237 17.90 -1.58 5.81
N SER A 238 18.76 -2.60 5.80
CA SER A 238 19.18 -3.34 7.00
C SER A 238 19.98 -2.51 8.02
N ALA A 239 20.42 -1.30 7.67
CA ALA A 239 21.04 -0.35 8.60
C ALA A 239 20.03 0.69 9.13
N GLY A 240 18.74 0.59 8.75
CA GLY A 240 17.68 1.51 9.15
C GLY A 240 17.72 2.85 8.42
N ARG A 241 18.40 2.93 7.27
CA ARG A 241 18.40 4.15 6.43
C ARG A 241 17.21 4.12 5.48
N LEU A 242 16.59 5.28 5.30
CA LEU A 242 15.51 5.48 4.34
C LEU A 242 16.06 5.26 2.92
N ILE A 243 15.47 4.33 2.17
CA ILE A 243 15.80 4.07 0.76
C ILE A 243 14.63 4.35 -0.17
N GLY A 244 13.41 4.51 0.35
CA GLY A 244 12.23 4.86 -0.44
C GLY A 244 11.00 5.11 0.40
N ILE A 245 9.90 5.50 -0.27
CA ILE A 245 8.55 5.66 0.29
C ILE A 245 7.66 4.58 -0.31
N ASN A 246 7.04 3.75 0.53
CA ASN A 246 6.08 2.75 0.10
C ASN A 246 4.88 3.45 -0.58
N THR A 247 4.50 3.07 -1.80
CA THR A 247 3.48 3.83 -2.53
C THR A 247 2.36 2.96 -3.11
N ALA A 248 2.67 1.96 -3.89
CA ALA A 248 1.67 1.24 -4.66
C ALA A 248 1.88 -0.26 -4.62
N ILE A 249 0.80 -0.99 -4.90
CA ILE A 249 0.83 -2.42 -5.21
C ILE A 249 0.37 -2.64 -6.65
N TYR A 250 1.00 -3.58 -7.34
CA TYR A 250 0.45 -4.11 -8.58
C TYR A 250 -0.40 -5.33 -8.24
N SER A 251 -1.71 -5.13 -8.21
CA SER A 251 -2.64 -6.21 -7.84
C SER A 251 -3.96 -6.09 -8.58
N PRO A 252 -4.37 -7.12 -9.33
CA PRO A 252 -5.70 -7.17 -9.95
C PRO A 252 -6.84 -7.22 -8.92
N SER A 253 -6.58 -7.70 -7.71
CA SER A 253 -7.57 -7.87 -6.64
C SER A 253 -7.53 -6.77 -5.57
N GLY A 254 -6.57 -5.83 -5.64
CA GLY A 254 -6.34 -4.82 -4.60
C GLY A 254 -5.61 -5.33 -3.34
N ALA A 255 -5.33 -6.65 -3.24
CA ALA A 255 -4.52 -7.22 -2.17
C ALA A 255 -3.08 -7.43 -2.63
N ASN A 256 -2.12 -7.42 -1.71
CA ASN A 256 -0.70 -7.66 -2.04
C ASN A 256 -0.52 -9.04 -2.68
N ALA A 257 0.05 -9.06 -3.89
CA ALA A 257 0.41 -10.28 -4.63
C ALA A 257 1.92 -10.57 -4.59
N GLY A 258 2.66 -10.02 -3.62
CA GLY A 258 4.14 -10.12 -3.56
C GLY A 258 4.85 -9.11 -4.48
N ILE A 259 4.13 -8.08 -4.94
CA ILE A 259 4.70 -7.02 -5.79
C ILE A 259 4.30 -5.67 -5.19
N GLY A 260 5.22 -5.07 -4.45
CA GLY A 260 5.11 -3.72 -3.92
C GLY A 260 6.11 -2.78 -4.59
N PHE A 261 5.81 -1.49 -4.57
CA PHE A 261 6.67 -0.44 -5.12
C PHE A 261 6.93 0.67 -4.11
N ALA A 262 8.12 1.25 -4.18
CA ALA A 262 8.48 2.42 -3.40
C ALA A 262 9.12 3.49 -4.29
N VAL A 263 8.80 4.75 -4.01
CA VAL A 263 9.48 5.92 -4.65
C VAL A 263 10.89 6.00 -4.09
N PRO A 264 11.92 6.06 -4.96
CA PRO A 264 13.32 6.08 -4.51
C PRO A 264 13.67 7.29 -3.64
N VAL A 265 14.51 7.07 -2.63
CA VAL A 265 14.89 8.16 -1.71
C VAL A 265 15.66 9.29 -2.37
N ASP A 266 16.46 9.03 -3.42
CA ASP A 266 17.16 10.08 -4.14
C ASP A 266 16.16 11.07 -4.77
N THR A 267 15.04 10.56 -5.32
CA THR A 267 13.90 11.37 -5.80
C THR A 267 13.25 12.15 -4.63
N VAL A 268 13.00 11.49 -3.50
CA VAL A 268 12.42 12.13 -2.32
C VAL A 268 13.30 13.27 -1.82
N ASN A 269 14.61 13.02 -1.68
CA ASN A 269 15.58 13.98 -1.18
C ASN A 269 15.77 15.19 -2.12
N GLN A 270 15.50 15.02 -3.41
CA GLN A 270 15.49 16.12 -4.40
C GLN A 270 14.20 16.95 -4.32
N ILE A 271 13.06 16.32 -4.05
CA ILE A 271 11.73 16.95 -4.13
C ILE A 271 11.33 17.61 -2.82
N VAL A 272 11.49 16.92 -1.70
CA VAL A 272 11.03 17.41 -0.39
C VAL A 272 11.50 18.82 -0.05
N PRO A 273 12.79 19.19 -0.23
CA PRO A 273 13.26 20.56 0.01
C PRO A 273 12.57 21.61 -0.89
N GLN A 274 12.22 21.23 -2.14
CA GLN A 274 11.49 22.15 -3.04
C GLN A 274 10.05 22.35 -2.56
N LEU A 275 9.38 21.28 -2.11
CA LEU A 275 8.04 21.35 -1.54
C LEU A 275 8.04 22.20 -0.27
N MET A 276 9.02 22.03 0.61
CA MET A 276 9.17 22.83 1.83
C MET A 276 9.36 24.31 1.53
N LYS A 277 10.12 24.65 0.49
CA LYS A 277 10.48 26.03 0.15
C LYS A 277 9.43 26.73 -0.71
N PHE A 278 8.85 26.02 -1.68
CA PHE A 278 8.02 26.63 -2.73
C PHE A 278 6.58 26.07 -2.76
N GLY A 279 6.25 25.09 -1.96
CA GLY A 279 4.95 24.40 -1.96
C GLY A 279 4.70 23.48 -3.17
N LYS A 280 5.58 23.50 -4.16
CA LYS A 280 5.43 22.79 -5.43
C LYS A 280 6.78 22.49 -6.07
N ILE A 281 6.78 21.54 -7.00
CA ILE A 281 7.94 21.28 -7.84
C ILE A 281 7.92 22.24 -9.02
N THR A 282 9.06 22.79 -9.32
CA THR A 282 9.30 23.53 -10.57
C THR A 282 9.96 22.61 -11.57
N ARG A 283 9.37 22.46 -12.75
CA ARG A 283 9.87 21.60 -13.83
C ARG A 283 10.16 22.42 -15.07
N PRO A 284 11.11 21.96 -15.91
CA PRO A 284 11.25 22.48 -17.25
C PRO A 284 10.06 22.04 -18.11
N GLY A 285 9.54 22.95 -18.89
CA GLY A 285 8.43 22.64 -19.78
C GLY A 285 8.27 23.64 -20.91
N LEU A 286 7.43 23.28 -21.86
CA LEU A 286 7.20 24.07 -23.08
C LEU A 286 6.07 25.11 -22.89
N GLY A 287 5.26 25.00 -21.85
CA GLY A 287 4.08 25.86 -21.66
C GLY A 287 2.95 25.51 -22.65
N ILE A 288 2.61 24.24 -22.73
CA ILE A 288 1.54 23.70 -23.60
C ILE A 288 0.58 22.83 -22.86
N SER A 289 -0.64 22.71 -23.38
CA SER A 289 -1.59 21.64 -23.04
C SER A 289 -1.62 20.64 -24.18
N ILE A 290 -1.66 19.36 -23.84
CA ILE A 290 -1.59 18.27 -24.81
C ILE A 290 -2.87 17.44 -24.84
N LEU A 291 -3.12 16.79 -25.97
CA LEU A 291 -4.20 15.83 -26.13
C LEU A 291 -3.84 14.52 -25.46
N ALA A 292 -4.81 13.84 -24.84
CA ALA A 292 -4.60 12.52 -24.27
C ALA A 292 -4.15 11.52 -25.34
N ASP A 293 -3.12 10.72 -25.04
CA ASP A 293 -2.54 9.75 -25.99
C ASP A 293 -3.56 8.79 -26.59
N GLN A 294 -4.57 8.37 -25.82
CA GLN A 294 -5.64 7.49 -26.30
C GLN A 294 -6.41 8.12 -27.47
N ILE A 295 -6.68 9.42 -27.42
CA ILE A 295 -7.41 10.15 -28.48
C ILE A 295 -6.50 10.32 -29.69
N ALA A 296 -5.21 10.66 -29.50
CA ALA A 296 -4.25 10.74 -30.57
C ALA A 296 -4.11 9.42 -31.34
N GLN A 297 -3.98 8.30 -30.60
CA GLN A 297 -3.89 6.94 -31.16
C GLN A 297 -5.16 6.53 -31.94
N GLN A 298 -6.36 6.83 -31.41
CA GLN A 298 -7.63 6.58 -32.12
C GLN A 298 -7.69 7.31 -33.45
N ASN A 299 -7.07 8.48 -33.56
CA ASN A 299 -6.97 9.28 -34.77
C ASN A 299 -5.72 8.96 -35.59
N LYS A 300 -4.94 7.92 -35.24
CA LYS A 300 -3.69 7.49 -35.92
C LYS A 300 -2.65 8.59 -36.03
N ILE A 301 -2.56 9.45 -35.00
CA ILE A 301 -1.56 10.50 -34.92
C ILE A 301 -0.39 9.95 -34.10
N ASP A 302 0.80 9.95 -34.69
CA ASP A 302 2.04 9.59 -34.04
C ASP A 302 2.73 10.87 -33.55
N GLY A 303 2.93 10.99 -32.22
CA GLY A 303 3.47 12.18 -31.58
C GLY A 303 2.50 12.83 -30.58
N VAL A 304 2.93 13.92 -29.97
CA VAL A 304 2.18 14.66 -28.95
C VAL A 304 1.44 15.84 -29.58
N VAL A 305 0.13 15.74 -29.63
CA VAL A 305 -0.75 16.78 -30.19
C VAL A 305 -0.85 17.93 -29.20
N ILE A 306 -0.54 19.14 -29.66
CA ILE A 306 -0.66 20.37 -28.88
C ILE A 306 -2.09 20.90 -29.01
N VAL A 307 -2.81 20.91 -27.91
CA VAL A 307 -4.17 21.47 -27.86
C VAL A 307 -4.13 22.99 -27.69
N GLN A 308 -3.26 23.45 -26.77
CA GLN A 308 -3.18 24.86 -26.44
C GLN A 308 -1.75 25.26 -26.11
N VAL A 309 -1.36 26.45 -26.52
CA VAL A 309 -0.08 27.08 -26.18
C VAL A 309 -0.37 28.22 -25.20
N VAL A 310 0.39 28.31 -24.11
CA VAL A 310 0.28 29.39 -23.14
C VAL A 310 0.75 30.69 -23.78
N PRO A 311 -0.10 31.73 -23.90
CA PRO A 311 0.29 33.01 -24.49
C PRO A 311 1.53 33.63 -23.79
N GLY A 312 2.52 34.01 -24.55
CA GLY A 312 3.82 34.50 -24.03
C GLY A 312 4.71 33.42 -23.42
N GLY A 313 4.29 32.16 -23.43
CA GLY A 313 5.08 31.03 -22.95
C GLY A 313 6.18 30.60 -23.91
N ALA A 314 6.99 29.62 -23.46
CA ALA A 314 8.16 29.14 -24.20
C ALA A 314 7.83 28.64 -25.62
N ALA A 315 6.80 27.84 -25.78
CA ALA A 315 6.34 27.34 -27.08
C ALA A 315 5.78 28.47 -27.95
N ASP A 316 5.03 29.41 -27.39
CA ASP A 316 4.47 30.57 -28.10
C ASP A 316 5.60 31.48 -28.68
N GLN A 317 6.57 31.79 -27.82
CA GLN A 317 7.74 32.58 -28.23
C GLN A 317 8.57 31.91 -29.34
N ALA A 318 8.58 30.58 -29.36
CA ALA A 318 9.24 29.78 -30.38
C ALA A 318 8.39 29.59 -31.66
N GLY A 319 7.16 30.12 -31.70
CA GLY A 319 6.25 30.01 -32.86
C GLY A 319 5.67 28.61 -33.06
N ILE A 320 5.51 27.85 -31.97
CA ILE A 320 4.75 26.61 -31.96
C ILE A 320 3.27 26.93 -31.83
N VAL A 321 2.42 26.26 -32.60
CA VAL A 321 1.00 26.56 -32.70
C VAL A 321 0.17 25.36 -32.20
N GLY A 322 -0.80 25.63 -31.35
CA GLY A 322 -1.75 24.62 -30.88
C GLY A 322 -2.93 24.44 -31.84
N ALA A 323 -3.75 23.42 -31.59
CA ALA A 323 -4.95 23.14 -32.35
C ALA A 323 -5.93 24.32 -32.37
N LYS A 324 -6.64 24.50 -33.48
CA LYS A 324 -7.63 25.56 -33.68
C LYS A 324 -9.02 24.95 -33.77
N SER A 325 -9.98 25.61 -33.14
CA SER A 325 -11.39 25.27 -33.31
C SER A 325 -11.93 26.01 -34.55
N SER A 326 -12.52 25.27 -35.49
CA SER A 326 -13.15 25.82 -36.68
C SER A 326 -14.62 25.38 -36.76
N GLN A 327 -15.42 25.97 -37.67
CA GLN A 327 -16.80 25.56 -37.90
C GLN A 327 -16.93 24.10 -38.41
N SER A 328 -15.85 23.58 -39.00
CA SER A 328 -15.76 22.20 -39.51
C SER A 328 -15.19 21.17 -38.53
N GLY A 329 -14.80 21.62 -37.30
CA GLY A 329 -14.19 20.76 -36.27
C GLY A 329 -12.90 21.35 -35.70
N VAL A 330 -12.09 20.48 -35.09
CA VAL A 330 -10.78 20.86 -34.55
C VAL A 330 -9.71 20.58 -35.60
N GLU A 331 -8.99 21.62 -36.00
CA GLU A 331 -7.82 21.52 -36.89
C GLU A 331 -6.56 21.40 -36.01
N ILE A 332 -5.78 20.33 -36.25
CA ILE A 332 -4.53 20.07 -35.54
C ILE A 332 -3.40 20.74 -36.35
N ASP A 333 -2.73 21.69 -35.73
CA ASP A 333 -1.56 22.38 -36.32
C ASP A 333 -0.26 21.61 -36.02
N ASP A 334 0.43 21.95 -34.92
CA ASP A 334 1.71 21.32 -34.60
C ASP A 334 1.55 20.09 -33.71
N VAL A 335 2.25 19.02 -34.09
CA VAL A 335 2.42 17.78 -33.31
C VAL A 335 3.90 17.63 -32.97
N ILE A 336 4.24 17.48 -31.69
CA ILE A 336 5.62 17.24 -31.26
C ILE A 336 6.00 15.80 -31.61
N VAL A 337 7.04 15.61 -32.38
CA VAL A 337 7.57 14.31 -32.84
C VAL A 337 9.01 14.06 -32.40
N GLY A 338 9.63 15.02 -31.68
CA GLY A 338 10.98 14.84 -31.14
C GLY A 338 11.38 15.98 -30.21
N LEU A 339 12.31 15.69 -29.31
CA LEU A 339 12.99 16.66 -28.46
C LEU A 339 14.48 16.28 -28.39
N GLU A 340 15.35 17.18 -28.83
CA GLU A 340 16.75 16.87 -29.05
C GLU A 340 16.92 15.62 -29.93
N ALA A 341 17.68 14.63 -29.48
CA ALA A 341 17.88 13.37 -30.17
C ALA A 341 16.79 12.32 -29.89
N ALA A 342 15.86 12.61 -28.99
CA ALA A 342 14.80 11.67 -28.59
C ALA A 342 13.61 11.78 -29.55
N GLU A 343 13.14 10.65 -30.09
CA GLU A 343 11.86 10.57 -30.78
C GLU A 343 10.71 10.60 -29.75
N VAL A 344 9.63 11.27 -30.09
CA VAL A 344 8.47 11.48 -29.25
C VAL A 344 7.22 10.92 -29.94
N HIS A 345 6.75 9.79 -29.48
CA HIS A 345 5.53 9.14 -29.95
C HIS A 345 4.33 9.36 -29.02
N HIS A 346 4.59 9.59 -27.72
CA HIS A 346 3.59 9.73 -26.69
C HIS A 346 3.98 10.81 -25.68
N ALA A 347 3.01 11.29 -24.91
CA ALA A 347 3.26 12.28 -23.85
C ALA A 347 4.38 11.85 -22.88
N ASN A 348 4.46 10.54 -22.60
CA ASN A 348 5.49 10.00 -21.72
C ASN A 348 6.92 10.18 -22.25
N ASP A 349 7.12 10.06 -23.57
CA ASP A 349 8.44 10.26 -24.19
C ASP A 349 8.86 11.73 -24.05
N LEU A 350 7.91 12.65 -24.29
CA LEU A 350 8.13 14.09 -24.09
C LEU A 350 8.50 14.41 -22.65
N TYR A 351 7.78 13.83 -21.66
CA TYR A 351 8.09 14.05 -20.26
C TYR A 351 9.46 13.52 -19.87
N LYS A 352 9.82 12.31 -20.33
CA LYS A 352 11.14 11.72 -20.09
C LYS A 352 12.25 12.60 -20.66
N ALA A 353 12.07 13.08 -21.87
CA ALA A 353 13.04 13.97 -22.49
C ALA A 353 13.18 15.30 -21.73
N LEU A 354 12.06 15.93 -21.35
CA LEU A 354 12.08 17.18 -20.57
C LEU A 354 12.70 17.02 -19.19
N ASP A 355 12.48 15.90 -18.49
CA ASP A 355 13.00 15.63 -17.15
C ASP A 355 14.55 15.55 -17.11
N THR A 356 15.24 15.42 -18.26
CA THR A 356 16.71 15.47 -18.35
C THR A 356 17.28 16.90 -18.40
N HIS A 357 16.43 17.91 -18.54
CA HIS A 357 16.79 19.32 -18.68
C HIS A 357 16.45 20.15 -17.43
N LYS A 358 16.85 21.42 -17.46
CA LYS A 358 16.54 22.42 -16.43
C LYS A 358 15.75 23.58 -17.02
N VAL A 359 15.04 24.30 -16.16
CA VAL A 359 14.41 25.57 -16.53
C VAL A 359 15.48 26.53 -17.03
N GLY A 360 15.26 27.13 -18.20
CA GLY A 360 16.20 28.02 -18.88
C GLY A 360 17.08 27.34 -19.93
N ASP A 361 17.11 26.01 -19.98
CA ASP A 361 17.82 25.31 -21.07
C ASP A 361 17.15 25.58 -22.41
N VAL A 362 17.94 25.68 -23.45
CA VAL A 362 17.48 25.80 -24.84
C VAL A 362 17.54 24.44 -25.49
N VAL A 363 16.39 23.94 -25.94
CA VAL A 363 16.26 22.62 -26.56
C VAL A 363 15.70 22.70 -27.97
N ASP A 364 16.09 21.76 -28.81
CA ASP A 364 15.55 21.60 -30.16
C ASP A 364 14.29 20.72 -30.12
N VAL A 365 13.13 21.31 -30.45
CA VAL A 365 11.84 20.63 -30.51
C VAL A 365 11.48 20.39 -31.98
N ALA A 366 11.33 19.12 -32.36
CA ALA A 366 10.85 18.75 -33.67
C ALA A 366 9.33 18.69 -33.67
N VAL A 367 8.69 19.50 -34.50
CA VAL A 367 7.24 19.51 -34.71
C VAL A 367 6.91 19.17 -36.16
N GLU A 368 5.78 18.49 -36.31
CA GLU A 368 5.19 18.18 -37.61
C GLU A 368 3.85 18.91 -37.77
N ASN A 369 3.68 19.59 -38.91
CA ASN A 369 2.48 20.32 -39.28
C ASN A 369 2.07 19.94 -40.69
N HIS A 370 0.91 19.34 -40.91
CA HIS A 370 0.40 18.85 -42.20
C HIS A 370 1.48 18.09 -43.02
N GLY A 371 2.21 17.16 -42.36
CA GLY A 371 3.25 16.33 -42.98
C GLY A 371 4.58 17.05 -43.24
N LYS A 372 4.73 18.29 -42.79
CA LYS A 372 5.99 19.03 -42.86
C LYS A 372 6.64 19.12 -41.48
N ARG A 373 7.80 18.47 -41.35
CA ARG A 373 8.62 18.51 -40.14
C ARG A 373 9.52 19.73 -40.11
N ARG A 374 9.58 20.42 -38.95
CA ARG A 374 10.50 21.52 -38.69
C ARG A 374 11.05 21.41 -37.26
N THR A 375 12.26 21.93 -37.05
CA THR A 375 12.85 22.01 -35.70
C THR A 375 12.82 23.44 -35.21
N VAL A 376 12.45 23.64 -33.96
CA VAL A 376 12.30 24.95 -33.32
C VAL A 376 13.11 24.96 -32.04
N LYS A 377 13.88 26.02 -31.81
CA LYS A 377 14.59 26.20 -30.53
C LYS A 377 13.67 26.80 -29.51
N VAL A 378 13.51 26.10 -28.38
CA VAL A 378 12.64 26.52 -27.28
C VAL A 378 13.45 26.69 -26.01
N THR A 379 13.35 27.84 -25.37
CA THR A 379 13.91 28.04 -24.02
C THR A 379 12.90 27.52 -23.00
N LEU A 380 13.24 26.45 -22.28
CA LEU A 380 12.36 25.82 -21.35
C LEU A 380 11.95 26.75 -20.19
N GLN A 381 10.66 26.86 -19.94
CA GLN A 381 10.12 27.64 -18.85
C GLN A 381 9.76 26.77 -17.63
N ALA A 382 9.60 27.42 -16.48
CA ALA A 382 9.04 26.77 -15.33
C ALA A 382 7.55 26.43 -15.55
N VAL A 383 7.19 25.15 -15.44
CA VAL A 383 5.80 24.67 -15.45
C VAL A 383 5.49 23.97 -14.13
N GLN A 384 4.21 23.91 -13.82
CA GLN A 384 3.71 23.29 -12.59
C GLN A 384 3.17 21.89 -12.87
#